data_8f96d669475e440af72cd5073278ea20
#
_entry.id   8f96d669475e440af72cd5073278ea20
#
_cell.length_a   1.000
_cell.length_b   1.000
_cell.length_c   1.000
_cell.angle_alpha   90.00
_cell.angle_beta   90.00
_cell.angle_gamma   90.00
#
_symmetry.space_group_name_H-M   'P 1'
#
loop_
_entity.id
_entity.type
_entity.pdbx_description
1 polymer ?
#
loop_
_entity_poly.entity_id
_entity_poly.type
_entity_poly.pdbx_seq_one_letter_code
_entity_poly.pdbx_strand_id
1 'polypeptide(L)'
;MAAFAPGCRELWLEVGFGGGEHALAQVAAHPDAALIACEVFANGICSLLSRLVPEGAEATGALPGNLRLWPGDARILLRLLPDACLDRLFLLFPDPWPKARHAKRRFVHPALLPLIARVMKPGAEWRIATDDPTYQDWVATVMADQTPFARGTSSTIRPEGWPGTRYEAKALQAGRPPQYWSFRRLADTP
;
A
#
# COMPACT_ATOMS: atom_id res chain seq x y z
N MET A 1 7.56 0.76 16.48
CA MET A 1 7.39 -0.69 16.79
C MET A 1 6.68 -0.95 18.13
N ALA A 2 6.83 -0.12 19.16
CA ALA A 2 6.18 -0.34 20.49
C ALA A 2 4.65 -0.52 20.47
N ALA A 3 3.97 -0.08 19.41
CA ALA A 3 2.52 -0.25 19.25
C ALA A 3 2.09 -1.64 18.72
N PHE A 4 3.03 -2.52 18.38
CA PHE A 4 2.78 -3.83 17.79
C PHE A 4 3.20 -4.95 18.72
N ALA A 5 2.78 -6.19 18.39
CA ALA A 5 3.20 -7.36 19.15
C ALA A 5 4.73 -7.48 19.21
N PRO A 6 5.28 -8.01 20.33
CA PRO A 6 6.70 -8.34 20.40
C PRO A 6 7.09 -9.29 19.26
N GLY A 7 8.25 -9.08 18.66
CA GLY A 7 8.78 -9.91 17.58
C GLY A 7 8.63 -9.33 16.17
N CYS A 8 7.83 -8.26 15.98
CA CYS A 8 7.80 -7.57 14.70
C CYS A 8 9.14 -6.86 14.43
N ARG A 9 9.76 -7.17 13.30
CA ARG A 9 11.07 -6.66 12.87
C ARG A 9 10.98 -5.67 11.72
N GLU A 10 9.93 -5.78 10.91
CA GLU A 10 9.64 -4.92 9.77
C GLU A 10 8.39 -4.10 10.02
N LEU A 11 8.31 -2.93 9.41
CA LEU A 11 7.12 -2.09 9.40
C LEU A 11 6.68 -1.84 7.96
N TRP A 12 5.47 -2.23 7.65
CA TRP A 12 4.85 -2.09 6.34
C TRP A 12 3.68 -1.11 6.39
N LEU A 13 3.40 -0.47 5.26
CA LEU A 13 2.23 0.38 5.08
C LEU A 13 1.46 -0.04 3.84
N GLU A 14 0.16 -0.24 3.97
CA GLU A 14 -0.75 -0.41 2.84
C GLU A 14 -1.67 0.81 2.71
N VAL A 15 -1.71 1.41 1.53
CA VAL A 15 -2.50 2.60 1.23
C VAL A 15 -3.70 2.22 0.39
N GLY A 16 -4.91 2.41 0.93
CA GLY A 16 -6.16 2.07 0.29
C GLY A 16 -6.43 0.56 0.31
N PHE A 17 -6.51 -0.05 1.50
CA PHE A 17 -6.69 -1.51 1.61
C PHE A 17 -8.05 -2.01 1.13
N GLY A 18 -9.02 -1.13 0.84
CA GLY A 18 -10.34 -1.52 0.33
C GLY A 18 -11.07 -2.49 1.25
N GLY A 19 -11.30 -3.74 0.81
CA GLY A 19 -11.94 -4.78 1.62
C GLY A 19 -11.04 -5.49 2.62
N GLY A 20 -9.74 -5.19 2.61
CA GLY A 20 -8.75 -5.73 3.54
C GLY A 20 -8.19 -7.11 3.16
N GLU A 21 -8.55 -7.68 2.01
CA GLU A 21 -8.11 -9.03 1.61
C GLU A 21 -6.58 -9.14 1.60
N HIS A 22 -5.91 -8.15 0.96
CA HIS A 22 -4.45 -8.13 0.87
C HIS A 22 -3.81 -7.90 2.24
N ALA A 23 -4.30 -6.91 3.00
CA ALA A 23 -3.80 -6.62 4.35
C ALA A 23 -3.84 -7.86 5.25
N LEU A 24 -4.98 -8.58 5.27
CA LEU A 24 -5.15 -9.77 6.08
C LEU A 24 -4.25 -10.93 5.62
N ALA A 25 -4.09 -11.11 4.31
CA ALA A 25 -3.18 -12.11 3.77
C ALA A 25 -1.72 -11.83 4.16
N GLN A 26 -1.29 -10.57 4.10
CA GLN A 26 0.07 -10.16 4.52
C GLN A 26 0.30 -10.40 6.01
N VAL A 27 -0.64 -9.99 6.85
CA VAL A 27 -0.58 -10.16 8.32
C VAL A 27 -0.50 -11.63 8.71
N ALA A 28 -1.26 -12.51 8.04
CA ALA A 28 -1.26 -13.94 8.30
C ALA A 28 0.03 -14.63 7.82
N ALA A 29 0.54 -14.22 6.66
CA ALA A 29 1.75 -14.82 6.07
C ALA A 29 3.06 -14.35 6.74
N HIS A 30 3.05 -13.17 7.37
CA HIS A 30 4.25 -12.51 7.90
C HIS A 30 4.03 -12.07 9.37
N PRO A 31 4.03 -12.99 10.33
CA PRO A 31 3.80 -12.66 11.74
C PRO A 31 4.91 -11.80 12.36
N ASP A 32 6.08 -11.74 11.74
CA ASP A 32 7.23 -10.90 12.11
C ASP A 32 7.23 -9.52 11.45
N ALA A 33 6.26 -9.23 10.58
CA ALA A 33 6.05 -7.90 10.00
C ALA A 33 4.82 -7.22 10.62
N ALA A 34 5.00 -5.97 11.04
CA ALA A 34 3.93 -5.08 11.46
C ALA A 34 3.33 -4.38 10.24
N LEU A 35 2.01 -4.37 10.10
CA LEU A 35 1.31 -3.68 9.02
C LEU A 35 0.44 -2.55 9.56
N ILE A 36 0.62 -1.34 9.02
CA ILE A 36 -0.36 -0.26 9.12
C ILE A 36 -1.21 -0.31 7.84
N ALA A 37 -2.49 -0.60 7.97
CA ALA A 37 -3.45 -0.59 6.87
C ALA A 37 -4.24 0.72 6.89
N CYS A 38 -4.16 1.49 5.81
CA CYS A 38 -4.72 2.83 5.68
C CYS A 38 -5.90 2.83 4.71
N GLU A 39 -7.05 3.37 5.12
CA GLU A 39 -8.25 3.48 4.27
C GLU A 39 -9.07 4.72 4.67
N VAL A 40 -9.63 5.41 3.67
CA VAL A 40 -10.47 6.60 3.88
C VAL A 40 -11.96 6.28 3.84
N PHE A 41 -12.35 5.17 3.19
CA PHE A 41 -13.75 4.79 3.04
C PHE A 41 -14.23 3.90 4.21
N ALA A 42 -15.21 4.35 4.93
CA ALA A 42 -15.79 3.62 6.07
C ALA A 42 -16.22 2.19 5.69
N ASN A 43 -16.79 1.99 4.49
CA ASN A 43 -17.20 0.66 4.03
C ASN A 43 -16.02 -0.31 3.90
N GLY A 44 -14.84 0.16 3.51
CA GLY A 44 -13.62 -0.66 3.47
C GLY A 44 -13.18 -1.06 4.89
N ILE A 45 -13.17 -0.10 5.79
CA ILE A 45 -12.83 -0.32 7.20
C ILE A 45 -13.79 -1.33 7.84
N CYS A 46 -15.12 -1.14 7.67
CA CYS A 46 -16.13 -2.08 8.15
C CYS A 46 -15.94 -3.48 7.55
N SER A 47 -15.65 -3.58 6.25
CA SER A 47 -15.39 -4.86 5.57
C SER A 47 -14.18 -5.61 6.15
N LEU A 48 -13.11 -4.91 6.48
CA LEU A 48 -11.95 -5.53 7.12
C LEU A 48 -12.28 -5.96 8.55
N LEU A 49 -12.92 -5.08 9.32
CA LEU A 49 -13.29 -5.36 10.71
C LEU A 49 -14.24 -6.56 10.83
N SER A 50 -15.25 -6.66 9.97
CA SER A 50 -16.21 -7.79 10.00
C SER A 50 -15.58 -9.15 9.67
N ARG A 51 -14.40 -9.17 9.05
CA ARG A 51 -13.62 -10.40 8.81
C ARG A 51 -12.79 -10.81 10.04
N LEU A 52 -12.46 -9.86 10.90
CA LEU A 52 -11.62 -10.08 12.09
C LEU A 52 -12.45 -10.27 13.35
N VAL A 53 -13.58 -9.58 13.42
CA VAL A 53 -14.46 -9.57 14.60
C VAL A 53 -15.83 -10.09 14.17
N PRO A 54 -16.24 -11.29 14.57
CA PRO A 54 -17.56 -11.81 14.29
C PRO A 54 -18.67 -10.91 14.88
N GLU A 55 -19.83 -10.89 14.23
CA GLU A 55 -21.00 -10.19 14.73
C GLU A 55 -21.34 -10.60 16.17
N GLY A 56 -21.57 -9.64 17.03
CA GLY A 56 -21.83 -9.85 18.46
C GLY A 56 -20.56 -9.98 19.33
N ALA A 57 -19.37 -9.97 18.74
CA ALA A 57 -18.10 -10.02 19.46
C ALA A 57 -17.35 -8.68 19.48
N GLU A 58 -18.02 -7.58 19.16
CA GLU A 58 -17.38 -6.26 18.99
C GLU A 58 -16.73 -5.74 20.29
N ALA A 59 -17.29 -6.08 21.43
CA ALA A 59 -16.75 -5.68 22.73
C ALA A 59 -15.49 -6.46 23.16
N THR A 60 -15.29 -7.65 22.59
CA THR A 60 -14.18 -8.57 22.97
C THR A 60 -13.23 -8.88 21.82
N GLY A 61 -13.61 -8.53 20.60
CA GLY A 61 -12.80 -8.73 19.41
C GLY A 61 -11.54 -7.88 19.45
N ALA A 62 -10.44 -8.48 18.99
CA ALA A 62 -9.14 -7.81 18.92
C ALA A 62 -8.54 -7.93 17.52
N LEU A 63 -7.84 -6.88 17.10
CA LEU A 63 -7.02 -6.95 15.90
C LEU A 63 -5.81 -7.85 16.14
N PRO A 64 -5.29 -8.52 15.08
CA PRO A 64 -4.00 -9.18 15.14
C PRO A 64 -2.93 -8.24 15.71
N GLY A 65 -2.05 -8.76 16.56
CA GLY A 65 -1.03 -7.96 17.26
C GLY A 65 -0.09 -7.22 16.31
N ASN A 66 0.07 -7.73 15.09
CA ASN A 66 0.89 -7.14 14.03
C ASN A 66 0.10 -6.27 13.03
N LEU A 67 -1.20 -5.96 13.30
CA LEU A 67 -2.02 -5.09 12.46
C LEU A 67 -2.43 -3.82 13.22
N ARG A 68 -2.37 -2.67 12.55
CA ARG A 68 -3.00 -1.41 12.99
C ARG A 68 -3.76 -0.80 11.84
N LEU A 69 -4.92 -0.21 12.13
CA LEU A 69 -5.73 0.48 11.14
C LEU A 69 -5.54 1.99 11.28
N TRP A 70 -5.44 2.67 10.15
CA TRP A 70 -5.47 4.12 10.06
C TRP A 70 -6.69 4.54 9.24
N PRO A 71 -7.79 4.99 9.88
CA PRO A 71 -9.00 5.41 9.20
C PRO A 71 -8.87 6.86 8.71
N GLY A 72 -8.05 7.09 7.67
CA GLY A 72 -7.80 8.44 7.18
C GLY A 72 -6.83 8.51 6.00
N ASP A 73 -6.53 9.73 5.57
CA ASP A 73 -5.61 9.97 4.45
C ASP A 73 -4.17 9.55 4.81
N ALA A 74 -3.62 8.66 4.01
CA ALA A 74 -2.24 8.17 4.16
C ALA A 74 -1.20 9.30 4.08
N ARG A 75 -1.50 10.41 3.38
CA ARG A 75 -0.60 11.57 3.32
C ARG A 75 -0.41 12.24 4.68
N ILE A 76 -1.43 12.20 5.53
CA ILE A 76 -1.34 12.69 6.92
C ILE A 76 -0.47 11.73 7.72
N LEU A 77 -0.73 10.43 7.62
CA LEU A 77 0.08 9.41 8.30
C LEU A 77 1.57 9.51 7.92
N LEU A 78 1.88 9.61 6.63
CA LEU A 78 3.27 9.74 6.15
C LEU A 78 4.01 10.92 6.80
N ARG A 79 3.32 12.05 7.08
CA ARG A 79 3.95 13.21 7.77
C ARG A 79 4.25 12.93 9.24
N LEU A 80 3.49 12.04 9.86
CA LEU A 80 3.64 11.67 11.28
C LEU A 80 4.67 10.55 11.50
N LEU A 81 4.93 9.75 10.47
CA LEU A 81 5.88 8.66 10.55
C LEU A 81 7.32 9.18 10.65
N PRO A 82 8.16 8.53 11.47
CA PRO A 82 9.60 8.81 11.53
C PRO A 82 10.29 8.58 10.19
N ASP A 83 11.46 9.18 10.01
CA ASP A 83 12.34 8.91 8.88
C ASP A 83 12.79 7.46 8.89
N ALA A 84 12.97 6.89 7.70
CA ALA A 84 13.50 5.55 7.47
C ALA A 84 12.88 4.48 8.39
N CYS A 85 11.55 4.50 8.56
CA CYS A 85 10.84 3.53 9.41
C CYS A 85 10.16 2.40 8.63
N LEU A 86 9.82 2.61 7.35
CA LEU A 86 9.11 1.62 6.55
C LEU A 86 10.06 0.70 5.78
N ASP A 87 9.81 -0.59 5.87
CA ASP A 87 10.49 -1.63 5.09
C ASP A 87 9.75 -1.93 3.78
N ARG A 88 8.43 -1.70 3.75
CA ARG A 88 7.60 -1.92 2.56
C ARG A 88 6.40 -0.99 2.50
N LEU A 89 6.05 -0.57 1.28
CA LEU A 89 4.87 0.22 0.97
C LEU A 89 4.06 -0.47 -0.13
N PHE A 90 2.74 -0.57 0.07
CA PHE A 90 1.80 -1.13 -0.92
C PHE A 90 0.83 -0.06 -1.38
N LEU A 91 0.65 0.03 -2.70
CA LEU A 91 -0.38 0.83 -3.36
C LEU A 91 -1.00 -0.02 -4.46
N LEU A 92 -2.11 -0.68 -4.15
CA LEU A 92 -2.71 -1.67 -5.03
C LEU A 92 -4.09 -1.21 -5.49
N PHE A 93 -4.25 -1.05 -6.82
CA PHE A 93 -5.49 -0.63 -7.46
C PHE A 93 -6.08 0.66 -6.87
N PRO A 94 -5.28 1.74 -6.74
CA PRO A 94 -5.78 3.01 -6.23
C PRO A 94 -6.79 3.64 -7.17
N ASP A 95 -7.58 4.59 -6.66
CA ASP A 95 -8.44 5.43 -7.50
C ASP A 95 -7.61 6.13 -8.58
N PRO A 96 -7.93 5.96 -9.87
CA PRO A 96 -7.08 6.44 -10.96
C PRO A 96 -7.18 7.94 -11.20
N TRP A 97 -8.27 8.60 -10.77
CA TRP A 97 -8.51 10.01 -11.01
C TRP A 97 -8.25 10.41 -12.47
N PRO A 98 -9.01 9.87 -13.47
CA PRO A 98 -8.63 9.96 -14.88
C PRO A 98 -8.63 11.39 -15.44
N LYS A 99 -9.43 12.31 -14.87
CA LYS A 99 -9.45 13.71 -15.31
C LYS A 99 -8.16 14.44 -14.92
N ALA A 100 -7.52 15.13 -15.87
CA ALA A 100 -6.27 15.87 -15.64
C ALA A 100 -6.31 16.84 -14.43
N ARG A 101 -7.44 17.55 -14.23
CA ARG A 101 -7.63 18.44 -13.07
C ARG A 101 -7.59 17.72 -11.71
N HIS A 102 -7.74 16.38 -11.70
CA HIS A 102 -7.71 15.55 -10.51
C HIS A 102 -6.34 14.86 -10.29
N ALA A 103 -5.36 15.05 -11.18
CA ALA A 103 -4.04 14.40 -11.07
C ALA A 103 -3.37 14.61 -9.69
N LYS A 104 -3.59 15.79 -9.08
CA LYS A 104 -3.11 16.09 -7.71
C LYS A 104 -3.65 15.17 -6.62
N ARG A 105 -4.71 14.38 -6.90
CA ARG A 105 -5.28 13.39 -5.97
C ARG A 105 -4.59 12.03 -6.06
N ARG A 106 -3.86 11.76 -7.15
CA ARG A 106 -3.13 10.51 -7.34
C ARG A 106 -2.06 10.37 -6.26
N PHE A 107 -1.92 9.16 -5.72
CA PHE A 107 -0.94 8.95 -4.66
C PHE A 107 0.50 8.93 -5.21
N VAL A 108 0.71 8.29 -6.37
CA VAL A 108 1.98 8.44 -7.11
C VAL A 108 2.02 9.85 -7.71
N HIS A 109 2.68 10.77 -7.02
CA HIS A 109 2.73 12.17 -7.43
C HIS A 109 4.10 12.78 -7.12
N PRO A 110 4.71 13.56 -8.05
CA PRO A 110 6.05 14.13 -7.85
C PRO A 110 6.23 14.85 -6.50
N ALA A 111 5.23 15.64 -6.09
CA ALA A 111 5.28 16.35 -4.81
C ALA A 111 5.20 15.44 -3.56
N LEU A 112 4.78 14.17 -3.72
CA LEU A 112 4.69 13.22 -2.60
C LEU A 112 5.91 12.30 -2.53
N LEU A 113 6.64 12.11 -3.62
CA LEU A 113 7.80 11.22 -3.67
C LEU A 113 8.87 11.52 -2.61
N PRO A 114 9.25 12.80 -2.34
CA PRO A 114 10.21 13.09 -1.29
C PRO A 114 9.74 12.64 0.10
N LEU A 115 8.44 12.79 0.39
CA LEU A 115 7.87 12.38 1.66
C LEU A 115 7.84 10.85 1.80
N ILE A 116 7.47 10.13 0.73
CA ILE A 116 7.52 8.66 0.69
C ILE A 116 8.96 8.20 0.88
N ALA A 117 9.91 8.80 0.15
CA ALA A 117 11.33 8.46 0.26
C ALA A 117 11.88 8.69 1.68
N ARG A 118 11.46 9.77 2.36
CA ARG A 118 11.86 10.07 3.74
C ARG A 118 11.48 8.96 4.71
N VAL A 119 10.25 8.45 4.62
CA VAL A 119 9.78 7.44 5.58
C VAL A 119 10.22 6.02 5.25
N MET A 120 10.60 5.73 4.02
CA MET A 120 11.10 4.42 3.61
C MET A 120 12.59 4.27 3.92
N LYS A 121 12.98 3.13 4.47
CA LYS A 121 14.39 2.77 4.66
C LYS A 121 15.12 2.68 3.32
N PRO A 122 16.42 2.97 3.24
CA PRO A 122 17.23 2.55 2.11
C PRO A 122 17.07 1.05 1.83
N GLY A 123 16.80 0.68 0.58
CA GLY A 123 16.53 -0.70 0.20
C GLY A 123 15.07 -1.15 0.36
N ALA A 124 14.21 -0.39 1.04
CA ALA A 124 12.79 -0.70 1.20
C ALA A 124 12.07 -0.78 -0.16
N GLU A 125 11.07 -1.66 -0.23
CA GLU A 125 10.33 -1.94 -1.45
C GLU A 125 8.99 -1.22 -1.48
N TRP A 126 8.70 -0.53 -2.58
CA TRP A 126 7.37 0.02 -2.89
C TRP A 126 6.71 -0.79 -4.00
N ARG A 127 5.59 -1.43 -3.71
CA ARG A 127 4.80 -2.24 -4.64
C ARG A 127 3.59 -1.44 -5.12
N ILE A 128 3.44 -1.36 -6.45
CA ILE A 128 2.33 -0.65 -7.10
C ILE A 128 1.66 -1.61 -8.08
N ALA A 129 0.32 -1.61 -8.10
CA ALA A 129 -0.46 -2.28 -9.13
C ALA A 129 -1.68 -1.44 -9.53
N THR A 130 -2.03 -1.44 -10.81
CA THR A 130 -3.26 -0.81 -11.33
C THR A 130 -3.66 -1.42 -12.67
N ASP A 131 -4.96 -1.48 -12.94
CA ASP A 131 -5.56 -1.89 -14.20
C ASP A 131 -6.03 -0.71 -15.08
N ASP A 132 -5.98 0.51 -14.55
CA ASP A 132 -6.40 1.71 -15.27
C ASP A 132 -5.27 2.24 -16.17
N PRO A 133 -5.49 2.31 -17.52
CA PRO A 133 -4.45 2.74 -18.45
C PRO A 133 -3.92 4.15 -18.17
N THR A 134 -4.81 5.07 -17.77
CA THR A 134 -4.41 6.45 -17.45
C THR A 134 -3.46 6.50 -16.23
N TYR A 135 -3.72 5.63 -15.26
CA TYR A 135 -2.86 5.54 -14.09
C TYR A 135 -1.57 4.78 -14.39
N GLN A 136 -1.61 3.78 -15.29
CA GLN A 136 -0.41 3.08 -15.78
C GLN A 136 0.56 4.06 -16.43
N ASP A 137 0.09 4.86 -17.39
CA ASP A 137 0.88 5.89 -18.07
C ASP A 137 1.43 6.93 -17.08
N TRP A 138 0.60 7.32 -16.13
CA TRP A 138 0.98 8.27 -15.08
C TRP A 138 2.10 7.73 -14.19
N VAL A 139 1.99 6.49 -13.71
CA VAL A 139 3.05 5.86 -12.90
C VAL A 139 4.34 5.77 -13.70
N ALA A 140 4.26 5.32 -14.97
CA ALA A 140 5.43 5.22 -15.85
C ALA A 140 6.13 6.57 -16.02
N THR A 141 5.36 7.63 -16.27
CA THR A 141 5.89 9.00 -16.44
C THR A 141 6.52 9.53 -15.15
N VAL A 142 5.77 9.51 -14.04
CA VAL A 142 6.26 10.07 -12.76
C VAL A 142 7.49 9.32 -12.25
N MET A 143 7.50 7.99 -12.42
CA MET A 143 8.61 7.18 -11.91
C MET A 143 9.81 7.11 -12.86
N ALA A 144 9.72 7.67 -14.08
CA ALA A 144 10.87 7.84 -14.96
C ALA A 144 11.73 9.04 -14.56
N ASP A 145 11.12 10.13 -14.11
CA ASP A 145 11.78 11.43 -13.85
C ASP A 145 12.15 11.66 -12.37
N GLN A 146 12.15 10.61 -11.55
CA GLN A 146 12.45 10.74 -10.13
C GLN A 146 13.80 10.09 -9.77
N THR A 147 14.41 10.56 -8.68
CA THR A 147 15.72 10.08 -8.21
C THR A 147 15.69 9.17 -6.99
N PRO A 148 14.71 9.26 -6.06
CA PRO A 148 14.75 8.49 -4.82
C PRO A 148 14.55 6.97 -4.96
N PHE A 149 14.07 6.49 -6.12
CA PHE A 149 13.69 5.09 -6.30
C PHE A 149 14.30 4.48 -7.56
N ALA A 150 14.94 3.32 -7.41
CA ALA A 150 15.30 2.48 -8.54
C ALA A 150 14.11 1.61 -8.97
N ARG A 151 13.92 1.42 -10.27
CA ARG A 151 12.95 0.48 -10.80
C ARG A 151 13.44 -0.95 -10.57
N GLY A 152 12.56 -1.77 -9.97
CA GLY A 152 12.72 -3.22 -9.88
C GLY A 152 11.90 -3.93 -10.96
N THR A 153 10.93 -4.75 -10.54
CA THR A 153 10.05 -5.51 -11.45
C THR A 153 9.07 -4.59 -12.17
N SER A 154 8.79 -4.92 -13.44
CA SER A 154 7.66 -4.36 -14.21
C SER A 154 7.04 -5.51 -15.03
N SER A 155 5.77 -5.84 -14.80
CA SER A 155 5.12 -7.03 -15.36
C SER A 155 3.62 -6.85 -15.46
N THR A 156 3.00 -7.47 -16.45
CA THR A 156 1.53 -7.64 -16.55
C THR A 156 1.05 -8.92 -15.86
N ILE A 157 1.98 -9.76 -15.42
CA ILE A 157 1.69 -10.96 -14.64
C ILE A 157 1.97 -10.64 -13.18
N ARG A 158 1.03 -10.98 -12.29
CA ARG A 158 1.19 -10.79 -10.85
C ARG A 158 2.46 -11.48 -10.36
N PRO A 159 3.39 -10.76 -9.72
CA PRO A 159 4.60 -11.36 -9.19
C PRO A 159 4.31 -12.45 -8.16
N GLU A 160 5.16 -13.46 -8.12
CA GLU A 160 5.09 -14.51 -7.11
C GLU A 160 5.16 -13.92 -5.70
N GLY A 161 4.40 -14.50 -4.77
CA GLY A 161 4.32 -14.02 -3.38
C GLY A 161 3.48 -12.74 -3.17
N TRP A 162 2.86 -12.18 -4.22
CA TRP A 162 1.88 -11.10 -4.05
C TRP A 162 0.48 -11.70 -3.91
N PRO A 163 -0.22 -11.50 -2.79
CA PRO A 163 -1.61 -11.92 -2.66
C PRO A 163 -2.50 -11.24 -3.71
N GLY A 164 -3.45 -12.00 -4.24
CA GLY A 164 -4.47 -11.43 -5.13
C GLY A 164 -5.42 -10.52 -4.37
N THR A 165 -6.05 -9.58 -5.11
CA THR A 165 -7.07 -8.70 -4.57
C THR A 165 -8.39 -8.87 -5.32
N ARG A 166 -9.51 -8.48 -4.70
CA ARG A 166 -10.80 -8.46 -5.39
C ARG A 166 -10.81 -7.47 -6.57
N TYR A 167 -10.01 -6.41 -6.49
CA TYR A 167 -9.91 -5.41 -7.57
C TYR A 167 -9.16 -6.00 -8.77
N GLU A 168 -8.11 -6.76 -8.54
CA GLU A 168 -7.44 -7.53 -9.59
C GLU A 168 -8.39 -8.50 -10.27
N ALA A 169 -9.14 -9.29 -9.50
CA ALA A 169 -10.11 -10.23 -10.07
C ALA A 169 -11.16 -9.52 -10.94
N LYS A 170 -11.69 -8.37 -10.48
CA LYS A 170 -12.62 -7.55 -11.27
C LYS A 170 -11.97 -6.98 -12.53
N ALA A 171 -10.73 -6.55 -12.47
CA ALA A 171 -9.99 -6.03 -13.61
C ALA A 171 -9.82 -7.11 -14.68
N LEU A 172 -9.38 -8.30 -14.29
CA LEU A 172 -9.21 -9.44 -15.19
C LEU A 172 -10.53 -9.89 -15.83
N GLN A 173 -11.61 -9.97 -15.05
CA GLN A 173 -12.96 -10.27 -15.55
C GLN A 173 -13.45 -9.22 -16.55
N ALA A 174 -13.05 -7.97 -16.38
CA ALA A 174 -13.39 -6.86 -17.29
C ALA A 174 -12.44 -6.74 -18.49
N GLY A 175 -11.49 -7.68 -18.66
CA GLY A 175 -10.51 -7.64 -19.74
C GLY A 175 -9.48 -6.51 -19.63
N ARG A 176 -9.29 -5.94 -18.44
CA ARG A 176 -8.30 -4.89 -18.17
C ARG A 176 -7.07 -5.52 -17.53
N PRO A 177 -5.96 -5.71 -18.28
CA PRO A 177 -4.76 -6.32 -17.72
C PRO A 177 -4.12 -5.37 -16.69
N PRO A 178 -3.89 -5.83 -15.45
CA PRO A 178 -3.13 -5.07 -14.49
C PRO A 178 -1.68 -4.89 -14.91
N GLN A 179 -1.08 -3.80 -14.49
CA GLN A 179 0.36 -3.60 -14.53
C GLN A 179 0.88 -3.57 -13.10
N TYR A 180 1.95 -4.31 -12.83
CA TYR A 180 2.61 -4.42 -11.54
C TYR A 180 4.01 -3.81 -11.63
N TRP A 181 4.42 -3.06 -10.60
CA TRP A 181 5.78 -2.54 -10.44
C TRP A 181 6.26 -2.77 -9.02
N SER A 182 7.56 -2.98 -8.90
CA SER A 182 8.28 -2.74 -7.66
C SER A 182 9.31 -1.63 -7.86
N PHE A 183 9.48 -0.82 -6.84
CA PHE A 183 10.52 0.19 -6.77
C PHE A 183 11.29 0.02 -5.47
N ARG A 184 12.60 0.25 -5.51
CA ARG A 184 13.46 0.16 -4.34
C ARG A 184 13.97 1.54 -3.97
N ARG A 185 13.79 1.91 -2.70
CA ARG A 185 14.33 3.17 -2.17
C ARG A 185 15.87 3.14 -2.24
N LEU A 186 16.45 4.10 -2.95
CA LEU A 186 17.90 4.27 -3.01
C LEU A 186 18.42 4.85 -1.69
N ALA A 187 19.68 4.62 -1.36
CA ALA A 187 20.33 5.35 -0.29
C ALA A 187 20.43 6.84 -0.65
N ASP A 188 20.40 7.70 0.36
CA ASP A 188 20.68 9.12 0.12
C ASP A 188 22.14 9.26 -0.34
N THR A 189 22.33 10.01 -1.40
CA THR A 189 23.70 10.35 -1.83
C THR A 189 24.30 11.31 -0.80
N PRO A 190 25.51 11.07 -0.33
CA PRO A 190 26.18 11.92 0.64
C PRO A 190 26.40 13.34 0.11
#